data_606cbfd6dc1b5f883e3953d0e44a0b46
#
_entry.id   606cbfd6dc1b5f883e3953d0e44a0b46
#
_cell.length_a   1.000
_cell.length_b   1.000
_cell.length_c   1.000
_cell.angle_alpha   90.00
_cell.angle_beta   90.00
_cell.angle_gamma   90.00
#
_symmetry.space_group_name_H-M   'P 1'
#
loop_
_entity.id
_entity.type
_entity.pdbx_description
1 polymer ?
#
loop_
_entity_poly.entity_id
_entity_poly.type
_entity_poly.pdbx_seq_one_letter_code
_entity_poly.pdbx_strand_id
1 'polypeptide(L)'
;MKLGKNNLSKQLLSVVGVAFLLLFISLGAILPRLLIPVAESNIYNYLREPLKIYDNNTEIKIEDTEIAYIYVSNNNIATSYNIKDVIKYDDVKTLISKMDKEYGKLIYNHNIYYYYTIKNDNITKIAITNNNYINRAKTSILSAIFPLLLGTFLLIGLMLVLWSSVVVRKIEKLKNKIDNIDNPDYNHKIDFIIDDEMRSLSLAIEDMRLSLINQEEYRNQMYQNISHDFKTPLTVIKSYIEAVEDGVESESTALSTIKIQTNKLEQKVHSLLYLNKLDYLKNSKIESSEPVDMEKIIKEEVDKFKFHRKEIKFNTYFDGKSKYYGSIENWETILDNLLSNFMRYAKEEIKITAKQNKLILYNDGDPIDNDFLEVIFTPFRKGIKGEFGLGLSIVKKTLNIMGYDITIKNEKKGVSFIITSKKKVK
;
A
#
# COMPACT_ATOMS: atom_id res chain seq x y z
N MET A 1 21.74 3.89 -10.50
CA MET A 1 21.69 5.31 -10.07
C MET A 1 21.88 5.36 -8.56
N LYS A 2 23.08 5.62 -8.06
CA LYS A 2 23.37 5.73 -6.62
C LYS A 2 22.77 7.03 -6.10
N LEU A 3 21.52 7.03 -5.69
CA LEU A 3 20.94 8.11 -4.90
C LEU A 3 21.64 8.12 -3.54
N GLY A 4 22.35 9.21 -3.26
CA GLY A 4 23.18 9.35 -2.10
C GLY A 4 22.42 9.08 -0.80
N LYS A 5 23.05 8.27 0.05
CA LYS A 5 22.59 7.72 1.34
C LYS A 5 21.98 8.70 2.35
N ASN A 6 21.92 10.01 2.03
CA ASN A 6 21.54 11.08 2.95
C ASN A 6 20.41 12.01 2.45
N ASN A 7 19.75 11.70 1.32
CA ASN A 7 18.85 12.70 0.72
C ASN A 7 17.48 12.80 1.39
N LEU A 8 16.86 11.69 1.76
CA LEU A 8 15.51 11.68 2.31
C LEU A 8 15.45 12.28 3.72
N SER A 9 16.36 11.88 4.62
CA SER A 9 16.43 12.43 5.98
C SER A 9 16.78 13.91 5.98
N LYS A 10 17.73 14.33 5.14
CA LYS A 10 18.09 15.75 4.98
C LYS A 10 16.95 16.58 4.40
N GLN A 11 16.22 16.06 3.41
CA GLN A 11 15.06 16.73 2.83
C GLN A 11 13.93 16.87 3.86
N LEU A 12 13.61 15.81 4.59
CA LEU A 12 12.57 15.82 5.62
C LEU A 12 12.94 16.78 6.76
N LEU A 13 14.21 16.74 7.21
CA LEU A 13 14.72 17.64 8.22
C LEU A 13 14.70 19.11 7.77
N SER A 14 15.06 19.37 6.50
CA SER A 14 15.02 20.74 5.94
C SER A 14 13.61 21.28 5.84
N VAL A 15 12.64 20.49 5.37
CA VAL A 15 11.23 20.91 5.26
C VAL A 15 10.64 21.20 6.65
N VAL A 16 10.86 20.29 7.60
CA VAL A 16 10.43 20.49 8.99
C VAL A 16 11.11 21.68 9.61
N GLY A 17 12.41 21.85 9.41
CA GLY A 17 13.18 23.00 9.91
C GLY A 17 12.68 24.33 9.36
N VAL A 18 12.39 24.42 8.06
CA VAL A 18 11.82 25.62 7.43
C VAL A 18 10.42 25.91 7.97
N ALA A 19 9.55 24.88 8.08
CA ALA A 19 8.20 25.06 8.63
C ALA A 19 8.24 25.57 10.07
N PHE A 20 9.14 25.02 10.91
CA PHE A 20 9.36 25.48 12.29
C PHE A 20 9.85 26.92 12.35
N LEU A 21 10.81 27.28 11.50
CA LEU A 21 11.36 28.65 11.44
C LEU A 21 10.27 29.68 11.06
N LEU A 22 9.44 29.32 10.06
CA LEU A 22 8.31 30.17 9.66
C LEU A 22 7.29 30.34 10.79
N LEU A 23 6.98 29.27 11.51
CA LEU A 23 6.05 29.29 12.63
C LEU A 23 6.60 30.14 13.79
N PHE A 24 7.89 30.01 14.11
CA PHE A 24 8.55 30.82 15.12
C PHE A 24 8.54 32.31 14.76
N ILE A 25 8.87 32.68 13.52
CA ILE A 25 8.82 34.06 13.04
C ILE A 25 7.38 34.60 13.09
N SER A 26 6.39 33.82 12.66
CA SER A 26 4.98 34.22 12.68
C SER A 26 4.49 34.46 14.10
N LEU A 27 4.84 33.60 15.05
CA LEU A 27 4.49 33.77 16.46
C LEU A 27 5.15 35.01 17.07
N GLY A 28 6.42 35.23 16.79
CA GLY A 28 7.16 36.43 17.20
C GLY A 28 6.56 37.73 16.67
N ALA A 29 5.97 37.71 15.47
CA ALA A 29 5.31 38.85 14.87
C ALA A 29 3.87 39.07 15.39
N ILE A 30 3.14 38.03 15.70
CA ILE A 30 1.73 38.07 16.11
C ILE A 30 1.60 38.34 17.61
N LEU A 31 2.42 37.73 18.44
CA LEU A 31 2.33 37.80 19.90
C LEU A 31 2.36 39.27 20.44
N PRO A 32 3.27 40.13 19.99
CA PRO A 32 3.27 41.52 20.43
C PRO A 32 1.99 42.29 20.06
N ARG A 33 1.40 41.97 18.90
CA ARG A 33 0.15 42.60 18.43
C ARG A 33 -1.06 42.21 19.27
N LEU A 34 -1.10 40.99 19.76
CA LEU A 34 -2.18 40.48 20.62
C LEU A 34 -2.05 41.03 22.06
N LEU A 35 -0.83 41.31 22.53
CA LEU A 35 -0.59 41.81 23.89
C LEU A 35 -0.94 43.30 24.07
N ILE A 36 -0.84 44.10 23.01
CA ILE A 36 -1.10 45.55 23.10
C ILE A 36 -2.52 45.88 23.60
N PRO A 37 -3.61 45.32 23.03
CA PRO A 37 -4.97 45.60 23.49
C PRO A 37 -5.22 45.20 24.95
N VAL A 38 -4.60 44.04 25.36
CA VAL A 38 -4.72 43.59 26.76
C VAL A 38 -3.99 44.53 27.73
N ALA A 39 -2.79 44.99 27.34
CA ALA A 39 -2.05 45.96 28.15
C ALA A 39 -2.77 47.30 28.21
N GLU A 40 -3.35 47.77 27.09
CA GLU A 40 -4.16 48.99 27.07
C GLU A 40 -5.43 48.92 27.93
N SER A 41 -6.12 47.79 27.92
CA SER A 41 -7.29 47.59 28.80
C SER A 41 -6.91 47.62 30.29
N ASN A 42 -5.78 47.01 30.65
CA ASN A 42 -5.31 46.99 32.04
C ASN A 42 -4.84 48.34 32.52
N ILE A 43 -4.27 49.19 31.63
CA ILE A 43 -3.78 50.50 32.02
C ILE A 43 -4.90 51.43 32.52
N TYR A 44 -6.08 51.39 31.94
CA TYR A 44 -7.21 52.22 32.37
C TYR A 44 -7.71 51.81 33.76
N ASN A 45 -7.73 50.50 34.08
CA ASN A 45 -8.02 50.04 35.43
C ASN A 45 -6.95 50.47 36.42
N TYR A 46 -5.67 50.40 36.02
CA TYR A 46 -4.54 50.85 36.83
C TYR A 46 -4.57 52.38 37.11
N LEU A 47 -5.01 53.21 36.17
CA LEU A 47 -5.20 54.64 36.35
C LEU A 47 -6.43 54.99 37.18
N ARG A 48 -7.47 54.15 37.12
CA ARG A 48 -8.77 54.38 37.78
C ARG A 48 -8.70 54.14 39.28
N GLU A 49 -8.11 53.05 39.72
CA GLU A 49 -8.18 52.59 41.10
C GLU A 49 -7.58 53.62 42.11
N PRO A 50 -6.41 54.23 41.89
CA PRO A 50 -5.89 55.27 42.78
C PRO A 50 -6.78 56.50 42.88
N LEU A 51 -7.44 56.91 41.78
CA LEU A 51 -8.34 58.05 41.78
C LEU A 51 -9.58 57.89 42.64
N LYS A 52 -10.01 56.65 42.93
CA LYS A 52 -11.14 56.34 43.80
C LYS A 52 -10.78 56.42 45.29
N ILE A 53 -9.55 56.08 45.64
CA ILE A 53 -9.08 55.91 46.99
C ILE A 53 -8.68 57.27 47.64
N TYR A 54 -8.12 58.13 46.85
CA TYR A 54 -7.59 59.44 47.38
C TYR A 54 -8.65 60.52 47.48
N ASP A 55 -9.00 60.88 48.72
CA ASP A 55 -9.88 61.97 49.01
C ASP A 55 -9.03 63.28 49.34
N ASN A 56 -9.66 64.43 49.32
CA ASN A 56 -9.05 65.76 49.21
C ASN A 56 -8.02 66.17 50.29
N ASN A 57 -7.75 65.35 51.31
CA ASN A 57 -6.90 65.77 52.47
C ASN A 57 -5.68 64.85 52.74
N THR A 58 -5.30 63.99 51.86
CA THR A 58 -4.13 63.11 52.06
C THR A 58 -2.99 63.51 51.13
N GLU A 59 -1.81 63.85 51.74
CA GLU A 59 -0.56 63.90 50.97
C GLU A 59 -0.34 62.59 50.27
N ILE A 60 -0.42 62.65 48.98
CA ILE A 60 -0.26 61.40 48.14
C ILE A 60 1.23 61.06 48.17
N LYS A 61 1.64 60.18 49.07
CA LYS A 61 2.90 59.42 48.92
C LYS A 61 2.74 58.48 47.74
N ILE A 62 3.06 58.98 46.58
CA ILE A 62 3.03 58.16 45.37
C ILE A 62 4.34 57.34 45.34
N GLU A 63 4.24 56.06 45.66
CA GLU A 63 5.35 55.15 45.45
C GLU A 63 5.57 54.85 43.95
N ASP A 64 4.59 55.17 43.11
CA ASP A 64 4.62 54.83 41.66
C ASP A 64 5.07 56.07 40.86
N THR A 65 6.28 56.02 40.35
CA THR A 65 6.90 57.07 39.54
C THR A 65 6.34 57.22 38.14
N GLU A 66 5.45 56.31 37.71
CA GLU A 66 4.96 56.23 36.33
C GLU A 66 3.57 56.82 36.10
N ILE A 67 2.82 57.15 37.19
CA ILE A 67 1.53 57.81 37.09
C ILE A 67 1.66 59.21 37.67
N ALA A 68 1.22 60.18 36.92
CA ALA A 68 1.07 61.54 37.41
C ALA A 68 -0.41 61.85 37.62
N TYR A 69 -0.68 62.64 38.63
CA TYR A 69 -2.02 63.06 38.99
C TYR A 69 -2.18 64.57 38.79
N ILE A 70 -3.34 64.96 38.26
CA ILE A 70 -3.71 66.33 38.02
C ILE A 70 -5.09 66.57 38.67
N TYR A 71 -5.20 67.60 39.47
CA TYR A 71 -6.43 68.02 40.13
C TYR A 71 -6.79 69.42 39.62
N VAL A 72 -7.99 69.54 39.08
CA VAL A 72 -8.50 70.85 38.57
C VAL A 72 -9.72 71.21 39.38
N SER A 73 -9.64 72.36 40.08
CA SER A 73 -10.71 72.94 40.91
C SER A 73 -10.78 74.44 40.67
N ASN A 74 -11.94 74.97 40.29
CA ASN A 74 -12.21 76.42 40.14
C ASN A 74 -11.08 77.21 39.46
N ASN A 75 -10.56 76.77 38.34
CA ASN A 75 -9.45 77.33 37.57
C ASN A 75 -8.04 77.12 38.17
N ASN A 76 -7.90 76.49 39.32
CA ASN A 76 -6.61 76.13 39.88
C ASN A 76 -6.23 74.73 39.50
N ILE A 77 -4.99 74.51 39.04
CA ILE A 77 -4.46 73.20 38.67
C ILE A 77 -3.36 72.85 39.67
N ALA A 78 -3.55 71.78 40.41
CA ALA A 78 -2.54 71.12 41.22
C ALA A 78 -2.03 69.87 40.54
N THR A 79 -0.76 69.57 40.59
CA THR A 79 -0.14 68.41 39.97
C THR A 79 0.72 67.65 40.95
N SER A 80 0.84 66.31 40.75
CA SER A 80 1.81 65.56 41.50
C SER A 80 3.24 65.97 41.22
N TYR A 81 4.18 65.71 42.13
CA TYR A 81 5.58 66.08 41.99
C TYR A 81 6.29 65.46 40.79
N ASN A 82 5.88 64.27 40.40
CA ASN A 82 6.44 63.53 39.29
C ASN A 82 5.83 63.88 37.91
N ILE A 83 5.04 64.95 37.84
CA ILE A 83 4.35 65.30 36.57
C ILE A 83 5.34 65.55 35.43
N LYS A 84 6.54 66.15 35.73
CA LYS A 84 7.57 66.40 34.72
C LYS A 84 8.29 65.17 34.23
N ASP A 85 8.28 64.03 35.01
CA ASP A 85 8.86 62.76 34.66
C ASP A 85 7.93 62.01 33.72
N VAL A 86 6.61 62.14 33.92
CA VAL A 86 5.58 61.48 33.10
C VAL A 86 5.24 62.28 31.85
N ILE A 87 5.07 63.64 32.03
CA ILE A 87 4.74 64.58 30.94
C ILE A 87 5.97 65.41 30.65
N LYS A 88 6.62 65.18 29.54
CA LYS A 88 7.89 65.88 29.18
C LYS A 88 7.76 67.32 28.81
N TYR A 89 6.57 67.92 28.95
CA TYR A 89 6.30 69.33 28.54
C TYR A 89 5.54 70.06 29.64
N ASP A 90 5.87 71.36 29.84
CA ASP A 90 5.30 72.21 30.89
C ASP A 90 3.84 72.63 30.64
N ASP A 91 3.26 72.39 29.52
CA ASP A 91 1.91 72.83 29.14
C ASP A 91 0.81 71.81 29.49
N VAL A 92 0.60 71.63 30.78
CA VAL A 92 -0.44 70.73 31.33
C VAL A 92 -1.84 71.26 30.94
N LYS A 93 -2.07 72.56 30.78
CA LYS A 93 -3.37 73.12 30.40
C LYS A 93 -3.80 72.68 29.00
N THR A 94 -2.89 72.75 28.05
CA THR A 94 -3.15 72.26 26.67
C THR A 94 -3.41 70.76 26.59
N LEU A 95 -2.78 69.98 27.45
CA LEU A 95 -3.03 68.55 27.55
C LEU A 95 -4.45 68.30 28.08
N ILE A 96 -4.89 68.97 29.15
CA ILE A 96 -6.22 68.82 29.73
C ILE A 96 -7.29 69.23 28.73
N SER A 97 -7.09 70.31 27.96
CA SER A 97 -8.07 70.76 26.95
C SER A 97 -8.34 69.75 25.81
N LYS A 98 -7.43 68.78 25.59
CA LYS A 98 -7.58 67.68 24.59
C LYS A 98 -8.18 66.44 25.16
N MET A 99 -8.48 66.36 26.45
CA MET A 99 -9.11 65.29 27.14
C MET A 99 -10.65 65.38 27.05
N ASP A 100 -11.28 64.83 26.08
CA ASP A 100 -12.71 64.92 25.77
C ASP A 100 -13.56 63.80 26.39
N LYS A 101 -12.94 62.69 26.82
CA LYS A 101 -13.57 61.51 27.37
C LYS A 101 -13.17 61.24 28.81
N GLU A 102 -13.93 60.35 29.48
CA GLU A 102 -13.60 59.88 30.81
C GLU A 102 -12.23 59.18 30.86
N TYR A 103 -11.91 58.42 29.85
CA TYR A 103 -10.60 57.80 29.66
C TYR A 103 -10.24 57.73 28.20
N GLY A 104 -8.95 57.66 27.91
CA GLY A 104 -8.52 57.62 26.52
C GLY A 104 -7.01 57.66 26.34
N LYS A 105 -6.67 57.62 25.07
CA LYS A 105 -5.30 57.73 24.57
C LYS A 105 -5.13 59.10 23.87
N LEU A 106 -4.12 59.82 24.25
CA LEU A 106 -3.80 61.14 23.69
C LEU A 106 -2.42 61.10 23.04
N ILE A 107 -2.31 61.64 21.84
CA ILE A 107 -1.03 61.81 21.16
C ILE A 107 -0.69 63.35 21.23
N TYR A 108 0.39 63.69 21.94
CA TYR A 108 0.86 65.03 22.07
C TYR A 108 2.37 65.11 21.89
N ASN A 109 2.86 65.96 21.00
CA ASN A 109 4.26 66.13 20.67
C ASN A 109 5.01 64.79 20.42
N HIS A 110 4.43 63.90 19.56
CA HIS A 110 4.94 62.58 19.22
C HIS A 110 4.99 61.55 20.38
N ASN A 111 4.49 61.91 21.56
CA ASN A 111 4.38 61.01 22.70
C ASN A 111 2.94 60.56 22.87
N ILE A 112 2.79 59.34 23.34
CA ILE A 112 1.49 58.71 23.62
C ILE A 112 1.29 58.76 25.13
N TYR A 113 0.13 59.29 25.53
CA TYR A 113 -0.30 59.34 26.91
C TYR A 113 -1.61 58.63 27.08
N TYR A 114 -1.78 57.95 28.20
CA TYR A 114 -3.01 57.33 28.61
C TYR A 114 -3.54 58.02 29.83
N TYR A 115 -4.84 58.35 29.86
CA TYR A 115 -5.43 59.11 30.97
C TYR A 115 -6.76 58.47 31.39
N TYR A 116 -7.10 58.72 32.68
CA TYR A 116 -8.40 58.45 33.26
C TYR A 116 -8.86 59.64 34.07
N THR A 117 -10.11 60.11 33.92
CA THR A 117 -10.68 61.27 34.51
C THR A 117 -11.88 60.91 35.35
N ILE A 118 -11.93 61.39 36.61
CA ILE A 118 -13.12 61.31 37.46
C ILE A 118 -13.55 62.75 37.77
N LYS A 119 -14.81 63.08 37.45
CA LYS A 119 -15.43 64.38 37.72
C LYS A 119 -16.34 64.30 38.92
N ASN A 120 -16.05 64.97 39.98
CA ASN A 120 -16.91 65.22 41.16
C ASN A 120 -17.27 66.70 41.20
N ASP A 121 -18.45 67.06 41.60
CA ASP A 121 -19.14 68.38 41.52
C ASP A 121 -18.26 69.60 41.31
N ASN A 122 -17.12 69.79 42.01
CA ASN A 122 -16.23 70.91 41.90
C ASN A 122 -14.76 70.58 41.57
N ILE A 123 -14.42 69.28 41.48
CA ILE A 123 -13.04 68.85 41.29
C ILE A 123 -12.98 67.82 40.19
N THR A 124 -12.10 68.03 39.22
CA THR A 124 -11.75 67.01 38.22
C THR A 124 -10.41 66.37 38.58
N LYS A 125 -10.39 65.08 38.85
CA LYS A 125 -9.21 64.30 39.16
C LYS A 125 -8.78 63.58 37.89
N ILE A 126 -7.52 63.62 37.48
CA ILE A 126 -6.97 63.03 36.29
C ILE A 126 -5.73 62.20 36.69
N ALA A 127 -5.69 60.94 36.33
CA ALA A 127 -4.47 60.13 36.33
C ALA A 127 -3.95 60.07 34.92
N ILE A 128 -2.68 60.23 34.70
CA ILE A 128 -2.03 60.23 33.39
C ILE A 128 -0.72 59.44 33.45
N THR A 129 -0.45 58.65 32.46
CA THR A 129 0.82 57.96 32.28
C THR A 129 1.28 58.07 30.83
N ASN A 130 2.56 57.82 30.60
CA ASN A 130 3.11 57.79 29.24
C ASN A 130 3.20 56.32 28.69
N ASN A 131 3.69 56.20 27.46
CA ASN A 131 3.84 54.89 26.78
C ASN A 131 4.91 53.98 27.43
N ASN A 132 5.72 54.50 28.36
CA ASN A 132 6.77 53.69 29.01
C ASN A 132 6.18 52.52 29.80
N TYR A 133 5.04 52.73 30.48
CA TYR A 133 4.32 51.67 31.19
C TYR A 133 3.94 50.52 30.24
N ILE A 134 3.32 50.83 29.10
CA ILE A 134 2.95 49.84 28.10
C ILE A 134 4.18 49.09 27.55
N ASN A 135 5.26 49.86 27.27
CA ASN A 135 6.50 49.28 26.75
C ASN A 135 7.17 48.37 27.80
N ARG A 136 7.18 48.76 29.09
CA ARG A 136 7.70 47.88 30.17
C ARG A 136 6.85 46.65 30.35
N ALA A 137 5.53 46.78 30.41
CA ALA A 137 4.62 45.64 30.50
C ALA A 137 4.85 44.66 29.31
N LYS A 138 4.95 45.22 28.09
CA LYS A 138 5.24 44.44 26.89
C LYS A 138 6.58 43.69 26.97
N THR A 139 7.66 44.41 27.35
CA THR A 139 8.99 43.79 27.47
C THR A 139 9.06 42.75 28.57
N SER A 140 8.40 43.00 29.72
CA SER A 140 8.32 42.06 30.83
C SER A 140 7.60 40.75 30.41
N ILE A 141 6.45 40.87 29.75
CA ILE A 141 5.69 39.70 29.26
C ILE A 141 6.50 38.95 28.19
N LEU A 142 7.10 39.68 27.25
CA LEU A 142 7.91 39.05 26.19
C LEU A 142 9.14 38.32 26.74
N SER A 143 9.82 38.94 27.72
CA SER A 143 11.00 38.33 28.36
C SER A 143 10.67 37.09 29.18
N ALA A 144 9.44 36.97 29.72
CA ALA A 144 8.98 35.78 30.41
C ALA A 144 8.53 34.68 29.45
N ILE A 145 7.83 35.01 28.38
CA ILE A 145 7.25 34.05 27.44
C ILE A 145 8.30 33.55 26.43
N PHE A 146 9.20 34.40 25.95
CA PHE A 146 10.13 34.05 24.88
C PHE A 146 11.08 32.90 25.22
N PRO A 147 11.70 32.79 26.40
CA PRO A 147 12.52 31.63 26.75
C PRO A 147 11.74 30.34 26.80
N LEU A 148 10.48 30.38 27.29
CA LEU A 148 9.61 29.24 27.34
C LEU A 148 9.27 28.72 25.93
N LEU A 149 8.91 29.64 25.02
CA LEU A 149 8.67 29.30 23.62
C LEU A 149 9.92 28.74 22.96
N LEU A 150 11.07 29.36 23.16
CA LEU A 150 12.33 28.86 22.60
C LEU A 150 12.64 27.46 23.11
N GLY A 151 12.47 27.21 24.41
CA GLY A 151 12.67 25.87 25.01
C GLY A 151 11.74 24.80 24.43
N THR A 152 10.45 25.12 24.31
CA THR A 152 9.48 24.17 23.68
C THR A 152 9.81 23.90 22.21
N PHE A 153 10.20 24.90 21.45
CA PHE A 153 10.64 24.74 20.06
C PHE A 153 11.86 23.84 19.94
N LEU A 154 12.88 24.03 20.78
CA LEU A 154 14.07 23.16 20.77
C LEU A 154 13.74 21.72 21.14
N LEU A 155 12.86 21.52 22.11
CA LEU A 155 12.44 20.19 22.56
C LEU A 155 11.65 19.46 21.44
N ILE A 156 10.69 20.12 20.81
CA ILE A 156 9.94 19.54 19.68
C ILE A 156 10.88 19.27 18.50
N GLY A 157 11.81 20.18 18.19
CA GLY A 157 12.82 19.99 17.14
C GLY A 157 13.67 18.76 17.40
N LEU A 158 14.17 18.58 18.62
CA LEU A 158 14.92 17.39 19.02
C LEU A 158 14.10 16.10 18.85
N MET A 159 12.84 16.12 19.33
CA MET A 159 11.94 14.97 19.20
C MET A 159 11.71 14.59 17.74
N LEU A 160 11.50 15.55 16.84
CA LEU A 160 11.34 15.31 15.41
C LEU A 160 12.60 14.75 14.75
N VAL A 161 13.78 15.22 15.13
CA VAL A 161 15.05 14.65 14.64
C VAL A 161 15.19 13.19 15.04
N LEU A 162 14.94 12.87 16.32
CA LEU A 162 14.99 11.50 16.82
C LEU A 162 13.98 10.59 16.10
N TRP A 163 12.74 11.02 15.98
CA TRP A 163 11.69 10.28 15.28
C TRP A 163 12.03 10.07 13.80
N SER A 164 12.46 11.11 13.09
CA SER A 164 12.91 11.03 11.70
C SER A 164 14.03 10.00 11.52
N SER A 165 15.00 9.95 12.44
CA SER A 165 16.11 8.98 12.37
C SER A 165 15.65 7.54 12.52
N VAL A 166 14.62 7.29 13.32
CA VAL A 166 14.01 5.95 13.49
C VAL A 166 13.29 5.52 12.22
N VAL A 167 12.47 6.42 11.65
CA VAL A 167 11.73 6.13 10.40
C VAL A 167 12.68 5.84 9.25
N VAL A 168 13.70 6.67 9.07
CA VAL A 168 14.69 6.47 7.99
C VAL A 168 15.42 5.14 8.12
N ARG A 169 15.82 4.74 9.33
CA ARG A 169 16.46 3.42 9.56
C ARG A 169 15.51 2.26 9.21
N LYS A 170 14.22 2.38 9.52
CA LYS A 170 13.22 1.37 9.13
C LYS A 170 13.13 1.24 7.60
N ILE A 171 13.05 2.37 6.89
CA ILE A 171 13.00 2.41 5.43
C ILE A 171 14.29 1.84 4.80
N GLU A 172 15.46 2.14 5.35
CA GLU A 172 16.73 1.56 4.87
C GLU A 172 16.78 0.04 5.03
N LYS A 173 16.24 -0.50 6.14
CA LYS A 173 16.14 -1.94 6.33
C LYS A 173 15.23 -2.60 5.28
N LEU A 174 14.06 -2.00 5.00
CA LEU A 174 13.15 -2.49 3.95
C LEU A 174 13.79 -2.41 2.57
N LYS A 175 14.47 -1.30 2.27
CA LYS A 175 15.21 -1.15 1.02
C LYS A 175 16.26 -2.24 0.84
N ASN A 176 17.08 -2.49 1.86
CA ASN A 176 18.11 -3.54 1.81
C ASN A 176 17.49 -4.93 1.58
N LYS A 177 16.29 -5.18 2.11
CA LYS A 177 15.56 -6.42 1.88
C LYS A 177 15.10 -6.55 0.43
N ILE A 178 14.61 -5.46 -0.17
CA ILE A 178 14.22 -5.43 -1.58
C ILE A 178 15.43 -5.57 -2.50
N ASP A 179 16.53 -4.87 -2.19
CA ASP A 179 17.76 -4.91 -2.99
C ASP A 179 18.40 -6.31 -3.02
N ASN A 180 18.07 -7.17 -2.04
CA ASN A 180 18.57 -8.56 -1.94
C ASN A 180 17.43 -9.59 -2.10
N ILE A 181 16.35 -9.25 -2.75
CA ILE A 181 15.15 -10.12 -2.88
C ILE A 181 15.48 -11.41 -3.64
N ASP A 182 16.41 -11.35 -4.60
CA ASP A 182 16.84 -12.48 -5.44
C ASP A 182 17.96 -13.31 -4.80
N ASN A 183 18.45 -12.92 -3.63
CA ASN A 183 19.53 -13.66 -2.96
C ASN A 183 18.95 -14.74 -2.04
N PRO A 184 19.09 -16.04 -2.35
CA PRO A 184 18.56 -17.14 -1.53
C PRO A 184 19.15 -17.17 -0.11
N ASP A 185 20.42 -16.72 0.06
CA ASP A 185 21.16 -16.73 1.34
C ASP A 185 20.76 -15.54 2.23
N TYR A 186 20.05 -14.56 1.69
CA TYR A 186 19.60 -13.39 2.43
C TYR A 186 18.32 -13.68 3.23
N ASN A 187 18.47 -14.36 4.37
CA ASN A 187 17.35 -14.71 5.26
C ASN A 187 17.31 -13.81 6.51
N HIS A 188 17.44 -12.51 6.36
CA HIS A 188 17.31 -11.59 7.49
C HIS A 188 15.81 -11.31 7.76
N LYS A 189 15.28 -11.97 8.81
CA LYS A 189 14.00 -11.58 9.40
C LYS A 189 14.14 -10.17 9.96
N ILE A 190 13.37 -9.24 9.42
CA ILE A 190 13.27 -7.89 9.98
C ILE A 190 12.11 -7.93 10.99
N ASP A 191 12.45 -8.11 12.27
CA ASP A 191 11.47 -7.96 13.33
C ASP A 191 11.33 -6.48 13.68
N PHE A 192 10.22 -5.87 13.28
CA PHE A 192 9.82 -4.58 13.84
C PHE A 192 9.16 -4.86 15.20
N ILE A 193 9.67 -4.23 16.24
CA ILE A 193 9.19 -4.39 17.63
C ILE A 193 7.75 -3.89 17.79
N ILE A 194 7.32 -2.98 16.93
CA ILE A 194 5.99 -2.37 16.94
C ILE A 194 5.22 -2.87 15.73
N ASP A 195 3.97 -3.29 15.95
CA ASP A 195 3.03 -3.71 14.90
C ASP A 195 2.48 -2.45 14.22
N ASP A 196 3.22 -1.94 13.25
CA ASP A 196 2.89 -0.77 12.46
C ASP A 196 2.83 -1.11 10.96
N GLU A 197 2.50 -0.12 10.12
CA GLU A 197 2.40 -0.28 8.67
C GLU A 197 3.72 -0.79 8.07
N MET A 198 4.86 -0.51 8.70
CA MET A 198 6.18 -0.99 8.25
C MET A 198 6.33 -2.50 8.43
N ARG A 199 5.74 -3.07 9.49
CA ARG A 199 5.69 -4.52 9.67
C ARG A 199 4.82 -5.18 8.61
N SER A 200 3.63 -4.64 8.36
CA SER A 200 2.74 -5.13 7.31
C SER A 200 3.42 -5.11 5.94
N LEU A 201 4.14 -4.01 5.62
CA LEU A 201 4.91 -3.90 4.39
C LEU A 201 6.06 -4.92 4.33
N SER A 202 6.76 -5.15 5.45
CA SER A 202 7.84 -6.15 5.53
C SER A 202 7.33 -7.57 5.27
N LEU A 203 6.15 -7.92 5.79
CA LEU A 203 5.50 -9.21 5.54
C LEU A 203 5.10 -9.36 4.07
N ALA A 204 4.50 -8.33 3.48
CA ALA A 204 4.14 -8.35 2.06
C ALA A 204 5.37 -8.51 1.14
N ILE A 205 6.50 -7.89 1.48
CA ILE A 205 7.78 -8.08 0.76
C ILE A 205 8.28 -9.51 0.92
N GLU A 206 8.13 -10.13 2.12
CA GLU A 206 8.53 -11.51 2.33
C GLU A 206 7.68 -12.49 1.54
N ASP A 207 6.36 -12.31 1.52
CA ASP A 207 5.45 -13.13 0.71
C ASP A 207 5.78 -13.02 -0.78
N MET A 208 6.11 -11.81 -1.25
CA MET A 208 6.56 -11.59 -2.63
C MET A 208 7.88 -12.32 -2.90
N ARG A 209 8.86 -12.26 -1.99
CA ARG A 209 10.15 -12.95 -2.11
C ARG A 209 9.96 -14.46 -2.22
N LEU A 210 9.17 -15.03 -1.30
CA LEU A 210 8.87 -16.48 -1.32
C LEU A 210 8.16 -16.89 -2.62
N SER A 211 7.24 -16.05 -3.11
CA SER A 211 6.57 -16.29 -4.39
C SER A 211 7.55 -16.28 -5.57
N LEU A 212 8.51 -15.34 -5.59
CA LEU A 212 9.55 -15.28 -6.64
C LEU A 212 10.47 -16.49 -6.59
N ILE A 213 10.94 -16.89 -5.41
CA ILE A 213 11.77 -18.09 -5.25
C ILE A 213 11.04 -19.33 -5.74
N ASN A 214 9.79 -19.53 -5.31
CA ASN A 214 8.98 -20.67 -5.74
C ASN A 214 8.76 -20.68 -7.26
N GLN A 215 8.56 -19.50 -7.88
CA GLN A 215 8.44 -19.38 -9.34
C GLN A 215 9.76 -19.73 -10.05
N GLU A 216 10.89 -19.33 -9.50
CA GLU A 216 12.20 -19.63 -10.08
C GLU A 216 12.53 -21.12 -9.97
N GLU A 217 12.31 -21.73 -8.80
CA GLU A 217 12.47 -23.17 -8.59
C GLU A 217 11.57 -23.98 -9.55
N TYR A 218 10.30 -23.57 -9.66
CA TYR A 218 9.37 -24.20 -10.61
C TYR A 218 9.87 -24.09 -12.04
N ARG A 219 10.35 -22.91 -12.45
CA ARG A 219 10.90 -22.69 -13.79
C ARG A 219 12.15 -23.54 -14.05
N ASN A 220 13.04 -23.65 -13.09
CA ASN A 220 14.26 -24.47 -13.18
C ASN A 220 13.92 -25.94 -13.28
N GLN A 221 12.99 -26.45 -12.47
CA GLN A 221 12.48 -27.83 -12.57
C GLN A 221 11.83 -28.08 -13.94
N MET A 222 11.07 -27.12 -14.46
CA MET A 222 10.47 -27.20 -15.79
C MET A 222 11.54 -27.35 -16.89
N TYR A 223 12.59 -26.53 -16.87
CA TYR A 223 13.69 -26.62 -17.85
C TYR A 223 14.44 -27.95 -17.75
N GLN A 224 14.69 -28.45 -16.57
CA GLN A 224 15.31 -29.78 -16.36
C GLN A 224 14.45 -30.89 -16.93
N ASN A 225 13.14 -30.88 -16.67
CA ASN A 225 12.20 -31.87 -17.19
C ASN A 225 12.10 -31.83 -18.72
N ILE A 226 12.02 -30.64 -19.32
CA ILE A 226 12.02 -30.44 -20.78
C ILE A 226 13.30 -31.02 -21.41
N SER A 227 14.44 -30.69 -20.82
CA SER A 227 15.75 -31.14 -21.32
C SER A 227 15.86 -32.68 -21.30
N HIS A 228 15.44 -33.28 -20.19
CA HIS A 228 15.43 -34.74 -20.08
C HIS A 228 14.47 -35.41 -21.08
N ASP A 229 13.27 -34.86 -21.22
CA ASP A 229 12.24 -35.39 -22.10
C ASP A 229 12.57 -35.26 -23.59
N PHE A 230 13.38 -34.29 -23.97
CA PHE A 230 13.88 -34.15 -25.35
C PHE A 230 15.12 -35.01 -25.60
N LYS A 231 15.98 -35.16 -24.59
CA LYS A 231 17.21 -35.98 -24.74
C LYS A 231 16.89 -37.42 -25.09
N THR A 232 15.88 -37.99 -24.44
CA THR A 232 15.53 -39.41 -24.63
C THR A 232 15.18 -39.78 -26.09
N PRO A 233 14.20 -39.15 -26.78
CA PRO A 233 13.89 -39.45 -28.17
C PRO A 233 15.03 -39.10 -29.12
N LEU A 234 15.79 -38.01 -28.87
CA LEU A 234 16.96 -37.67 -29.66
C LEU A 234 18.07 -38.70 -29.55
N THR A 235 18.30 -39.26 -28.39
CA THR A 235 19.27 -40.35 -28.20
C THR A 235 18.83 -41.59 -28.98
N VAL A 236 17.53 -41.95 -28.94
CA VAL A 236 17.01 -43.10 -29.72
C VAL A 236 17.19 -42.84 -31.21
N ILE A 237 16.85 -41.68 -31.73
CA ILE A 237 17.05 -41.31 -33.12
C ILE A 237 18.52 -41.49 -33.51
N LYS A 238 19.43 -40.94 -32.71
CA LYS A 238 20.87 -41.02 -32.96
C LYS A 238 21.37 -42.46 -32.97
N SER A 239 20.95 -43.29 -31.99
CA SER A 239 21.36 -44.68 -31.90
C SER A 239 20.88 -45.50 -33.08
N TYR A 240 19.68 -45.25 -33.62
CA TYR A 240 19.19 -45.96 -34.81
C TYR A 240 19.91 -45.52 -36.08
N ILE A 241 20.33 -44.27 -36.18
CA ILE A 241 21.19 -43.79 -37.30
C ILE A 241 22.55 -44.51 -37.25
N GLU A 242 23.22 -44.54 -36.08
CA GLU A 242 24.49 -45.23 -35.88
C GLU A 242 24.38 -46.75 -36.15
N ALA A 243 23.26 -47.39 -35.72
CA ALA A 243 23.04 -48.82 -35.97
C ALA A 243 22.88 -49.17 -37.45
N VAL A 244 22.31 -48.27 -38.26
CA VAL A 244 22.28 -48.44 -39.73
C VAL A 244 23.65 -48.23 -40.34
N GLU A 245 24.41 -47.21 -39.93
CA GLU A 245 25.76 -46.97 -40.40
C GLU A 245 26.72 -48.14 -40.09
N ASP A 246 26.56 -48.79 -38.94
CA ASP A 246 27.31 -49.96 -38.51
C ASP A 246 26.77 -51.30 -39.13
N GLY A 247 25.72 -51.26 -39.92
CA GLY A 247 25.10 -52.44 -40.57
C GLY A 247 24.40 -53.40 -39.59
N VAL A 248 24.07 -52.96 -38.37
CA VAL A 248 23.44 -53.77 -37.31
C VAL A 248 21.93 -53.73 -37.42
N GLU A 249 21.34 -52.67 -37.98
CA GLU A 249 19.88 -52.52 -38.14
C GLU A 249 19.49 -52.19 -39.57
N SER A 250 18.28 -52.58 -39.97
CA SER A 250 17.76 -52.30 -41.31
C SER A 250 17.32 -50.84 -41.45
N GLU A 251 17.52 -50.25 -42.63
CA GLU A 251 17.07 -48.89 -42.96
C GLU A 251 15.56 -48.72 -42.72
N SER A 252 14.75 -49.73 -43.04
CA SER A 252 13.29 -49.68 -42.90
C SER A 252 12.87 -49.61 -41.45
N THR A 253 13.50 -50.41 -40.56
CA THR A 253 13.23 -50.39 -39.11
C THR A 253 13.66 -49.06 -38.49
N ALA A 254 14.86 -48.57 -38.86
CA ALA A 254 15.39 -47.31 -38.37
C ALA A 254 14.52 -46.15 -38.80
N LEU A 255 14.13 -46.03 -40.08
CA LEU A 255 13.24 -44.98 -40.55
C LEU A 255 11.88 -44.97 -39.84
N SER A 256 11.30 -46.14 -39.60
CA SER A 256 10.03 -46.27 -38.87
C SER A 256 10.18 -45.77 -37.44
N THR A 257 11.27 -46.13 -36.73
CA THR A 257 11.53 -45.73 -35.38
C THR A 257 11.82 -44.23 -35.27
N ILE A 258 12.66 -43.71 -36.18
CA ILE A 258 12.97 -42.27 -36.27
C ILE A 258 11.67 -41.46 -36.47
N LYS A 259 10.79 -41.89 -37.40
CA LYS A 259 9.50 -41.22 -37.61
C LYS A 259 8.64 -41.21 -36.35
N ILE A 260 8.58 -42.32 -35.60
CA ILE A 260 7.83 -42.38 -34.32
C ILE A 260 8.42 -41.39 -33.31
N GLN A 261 9.74 -41.35 -33.16
CA GLN A 261 10.38 -40.45 -32.19
C GLN A 261 10.23 -38.97 -32.59
N THR A 262 10.31 -38.65 -33.89
CA THR A 262 10.09 -37.29 -34.40
C THR A 262 8.65 -36.82 -34.14
N ASN A 263 7.65 -37.67 -34.41
CA ASN A 263 6.25 -37.35 -34.09
C ASN A 263 6.05 -37.10 -32.58
N LYS A 264 6.70 -37.92 -31.73
CA LYS A 264 6.68 -37.69 -30.27
C LYS A 264 7.29 -36.35 -29.88
N LEU A 265 8.40 -35.95 -30.50
CA LEU A 265 9.01 -34.62 -30.26
C LEU A 265 8.08 -33.50 -30.70
N GLU A 266 7.47 -33.60 -31.87
CA GLU A 266 6.50 -32.62 -32.38
C GLU A 266 5.34 -32.42 -31.40
N GLN A 267 4.71 -33.52 -30.93
CA GLN A 267 3.64 -33.45 -29.92
C GLN A 267 4.09 -32.77 -28.62
N LYS A 268 5.34 -33.03 -28.18
CA LYS A 268 5.89 -32.37 -27.00
C LYS A 268 6.02 -30.86 -27.20
N VAL A 269 6.56 -30.43 -28.32
CA VAL A 269 6.69 -29.01 -28.67
C VAL A 269 5.32 -28.35 -28.71
N HIS A 270 4.34 -28.97 -29.38
CA HIS A 270 2.97 -28.45 -29.42
C HIS A 270 2.37 -28.29 -28.01
N SER A 271 2.51 -29.29 -27.15
CA SER A 271 2.01 -29.25 -25.77
C SER A 271 2.66 -28.12 -24.96
N LEU A 272 3.97 -27.89 -25.12
CA LEU A 272 4.68 -26.80 -24.46
C LEU A 272 4.23 -25.41 -24.95
N LEU A 273 4.10 -25.26 -26.26
CA LEU A 273 3.62 -23.99 -26.86
C LEU A 273 2.20 -23.68 -26.41
N TYR A 274 1.33 -24.70 -26.35
CA TYR A 274 -0.04 -24.56 -25.88
C TYR A 274 -0.08 -24.18 -24.38
N LEU A 275 0.75 -24.82 -23.55
CA LEU A 275 0.86 -24.49 -22.13
C LEU A 275 1.29 -23.05 -21.92
N ASN A 276 2.29 -22.57 -22.67
CA ASN A 276 2.73 -21.18 -22.64
C ASN A 276 1.62 -20.20 -23.07
N LYS A 277 0.85 -20.56 -24.12
CA LYS A 277 -0.32 -19.77 -24.55
C LYS A 277 -1.35 -19.65 -23.43
N LEU A 278 -1.64 -20.76 -22.72
CA LEU A 278 -2.56 -20.77 -21.58
C LEU A 278 -2.06 -19.92 -20.40
N ASP A 279 -0.77 -19.92 -20.11
CA ASP A 279 -0.19 -19.08 -19.05
C ASP A 279 -0.32 -17.59 -19.36
N TYR A 280 -0.16 -17.21 -20.63
CA TYR A 280 -0.39 -15.85 -21.10
C TYR A 280 -1.87 -15.44 -20.99
N LEU A 281 -2.79 -16.36 -21.29
CA LEU A 281 -4.24 -16.12 -21.24
C LEU A 281 -4.84 -16.21 -19.84
N LYS A 282 -4.08 -16.54 -18.79
CA LYS A 282 -4.56 -16.75 -17.42
C LYS A 282 -5.38 -15.57 -16.86
N ASN A 283 -5.10 -14.35 -17.31
CA ASN A 283 -5.82 -13.13 -16.91
C ASN A 283 -6.97 -12.76 -17.86
N SER A 284 -7.14 -13.49 -18.97
CA SER A 284 -8.17 -13.26 -19.96
C SER A 284 -9.29 -14.28 -19.76
N LYS A 285 -10.43 -13.87 -19.22
CA LYS A 285 -11.60 -14.72 -19.18
C LYS A 285 -12.18 -14.81 -20.60
N ILE A 286 -12.06 -15.96 -21.23
CA ILE A 286 -12.74 -16.23 -22.50
C ILE A 286 -14.19 -16.60 -22.16
N GLU A 287 -15.08 -15.61 -22.13
CA GLU A 287 -16.51 -15.83 -22.00
C GLU A 287 -17.10 -16.07 -23.40
N SER A 288 -17.32 -17.33 -23.75
CA SER A 288 -18.23 -17.65 -24.85
C SER A 288 -19.66 -17.54 -24.33
N SER A 289 -20.49 -16.77 -25.01
CA SER A 289 -21.90 -16.57 -24.65
C SER A 289 -22.81 -17.69 -25.17
N GLU A 290 -22.34 -18.45 -26.15
CA GLU A 290 -23.14 -19.51 -26.80
C GLU A 290 -22.73 -20.90 -26.30
N PRO A 291 -23.73 -21.80 -26.06
CA PRO A 291 -23.45 -23.16 -25.69
C PRO A 291 -22.95 -23.96 -26.91
N VAL A 292 -22.00 -24.86 -26.66
CA VAL A 292 -21.50 -25.81 -27.69
C VAL A 292 -22.30 -27.08 -27.69
N ASP A 293 -22.36 -27.75 -28.85
CA ASP A 293 -22.91 -29.10 -28.99
C ASP A 293 -21.92 -30.13 -28.47
N MET A 294 -21.97 -30.39 -27.16
CA MET A 294 -21.06 -31.31 -26.49
C MET A 294 -21.24 -32.74 -26.95
N GLU A 295 -22.45 -33.13 -27.32
CA GLU A 295 -22.72 -34.49 -27.83
C GLU A 295 -21.98 -34.76 -29.15
N LYS A 296 -22.03 -33.79 -30.06
CA LYS A 296 -21.30 -33.85 -31.32
C LYS A 296 -19.79 -33.92 -31.09
N ILE A 297 -19.25 -33.04 -30.27
CA ILE A 297 -17.80 -32.98 -29.98
C ILE A 297 -17.33 -34.29 -29.34
N ILE A 298 -18.06 -34.84 -28.36
CA ILE A 298 -17.68 -36.10 -27.71
C ILE A 298 -17.72 -37.26 -28.69
N LYS A 299 -18.74 -37.35 -29.59
CA LYS A 299 -18.83 -38.39 -30.58
C LYS A 299 -17.65 -38.36 -31.56
N GLU A 300 -17.33 -37.17 -32.08
CA GLU A 300 -16.20 -36.97 -32.99
C GLU A 300 -14.87 -37.38 -32.35
N GLU A 301 -14.64 -36.96 -31.09
CA GLU A 301 -13.42 -37.33 -30.36
C GLU A 301 -13.37 -38.84 -30.07
N VAL A 302 -14.44 -39.45 -29.58
CA VAL A 302 -14.47 -40.89 -29.32
C VAL A 302 -14.21 -41.67 -30.58
N ASP A 303 -14.72 -41.25 -31.73
CA ASP A 303 -14.50 -41.96 -33.01
C ASP A 303 -13.02 -41.94 -33.43
N LYS A 304 -12.25 -40.89 -33.11
CA LYS A 304 -10.79 -40.88 -33.34
C LYS A 304 -10.07 -41.98 -32.54
N PHE A 305 -10.52 -42.27 -31.32
CA PHE A 305 -9.85 -43.22 -30.42
C PHE A 305 -10.32 -44.69 -30.58
N LYS A 306 -11.50 -44.94 -31.07
CA LYS A 306 -12.06 -46.32 -31.25
C LYS A 306 -11.14 -47.24 -32.07
N PHE A 307 -10.38 -46.70 -32.99
CA PHE A 307 -9.52 -47.51 -33.88
C PHE A 307 -8.17 -47.85 -33.24
N HIS A 308 -7.76 -47.18 -32.16
CA HIS A 308 -6.44 -47.38 -31.55
C HIS A 308 -6.37 -48.59 -30.64
N ARG A 309 -7.48 -48.90 -29.91
CA ARG A 309 -7.61 -50.05 -29.02
C ARG A 309 -9.02 -50.60 -29.13
N LYS A 310 -9.21 -51.58 -30.03
CA LYS A 310 -10.52 -52.17 -30.36
C LYS A 310 -11.17 -52.94 -29.20
N GLU A 311 -10.40 -53.36 -28.21
CA GLU A 311 -10.85 -54.06 -27.01
C GLU A 311 -11.58 -53.14 -26.02
N ILE A 312 -11.38 -51.82 -26.10
CA ILE A 312 -12.00 -50.87 -25.17
C ILE A 312 -13.40 -50.49 -25.66
N LYS A 313 -14.38 -50.67 -24.79
CA LYS A 313 -15.78 -50.27 -25.01
C LYS A 313 -16.02 -48.83 -24.57
N PHE A 314 -16.52 -48.02 -25.50
CA PHE A 314 -16.93 -46.64 -25.20
C PHE A 314 -18.44 -46.57 -24.96
N ASN A 315 -18.86 -46.13 -23.78
CA ASN A 315 -20.27 -45.93 -23.42
C ASN A 315 -20.51 -44.42 -23.20
N THR A 316 -21.39 -43.81 -23.99
CA THR A 316 -21.73 -42.41 -23.89
C THR A 316 -23.19 -42.24 -23.49
N TYR A 317 -23.46 -41.29 -22.57
CA TYR A 317 -24.79 -40.94 -22.12
C TYR A 317 -24.96 -39.42 -22.08
N PHE A 318 -26.03 -38.93 -22.68
CA PHE A 318 -26.37 -37.50 -22.73
C PHE A 318 -27.79 -37.29 -22.23
N ASP A 319 -27.99 -36.31 -21.34
CA ASP A 319 -29.32 -35.95 -20.82
C ASP A 319 -30.08 -34.99 -21.75
N GLY A 320 -29.45 -34.50 -22.83
CA GLY A 320 -30.02 -33.57 -23.80
C GLY A 320 -30.39 -32.17 -23.25
N LYS A 321 -30.10 -31.92 -21.99
CA LYS A 321 -30.46 -30.69 -21.28
C LYS A 321 -29.26 -29.86 -20.77
N SER A 322 -28.13 -30.54 -20.58
CA SER A 322 -26.90 -29.93 -20.07
C SER A 322 -26.29 -28.96 -21.10
N LYS A 323 -25.95 -27.77 -20.66
CA LYS A 323 -25.33 -26.74 -21.50
C LYS A 323 -23.86 -26.53 -21.10
N TYR A 324 -22.99 -26.54 -22.10
CA TYR A 324 -21.55 -26.30 -21.93
C TYR A 324 -21.14 -25.11 -22.78
N TYR A 325 -20.29 -24.25 -22.19
CA TYR A 325 -19.85 -23.02 -22.81
C TYR A 325 -18.33 -23.05 -23.04
N GLY A 326 -17.85 -22.34 -24.03
CA GLY A 326 -16.44 -22.28 -24.40
C GLY A 326 -16.23 -22.49 -25.88
N SER A 327 -14.97 -22.46 -26.38
CA SER A 327 -14.70 -22.77 -27.78
C SER A 327 -14.68 -24.28 -28.02
N ILE A 328 -15.07 -24.71 -29.23
CA ILE A 328 -14.98 -26.08 -29.66
C ILE A 328 -13.53 -26.58 -29.53
N GLU A 329 -12.56 -25.82 -30.03
CA GLU A 329 -11.12 -26.13 -29.95
C GLU A 329 -10.64 -26.41 -28.50
N ASN A 330 -11.13 -25.67 -27.53
CA ASN A 330 -10.77 -25.89 -26.13
C ASN A 330 -11.37 -27.20 -25.60
N TRP A 331 -12.62 -27.52 -25.96
CA TRP A 331 -13.25 -28.78 -25.56
C TRP A 331 -12.62 -29.99 -26.27
N GLU A 332 -12.27 -29.89 -27.55
CA GLU A 332 -11.50 -30.91 -28.27
C GLU A 332 -10.15 -31.14 -27.58
N THR A 333 -9.41 -30.09 -27.24
CA THR A 333 -8.13 -30.19 -26.52
C THR A 333 -8.29 -30.90 -25.16
N ILE A 334 -9.34 -30.56 -24.40
CA ILE A 334 -9.63 -31.20 -23.11
C ILE A 334 -9.93 -32.68 -23.28
N LEU A 335 -10.82 -33.03 -24.25
CA LEU A 335 -11.23 -34.39 -24.49
C LEU A 335 -10.09 -35.24 -25.05
N ASP A 336 -9.31 -34.72 -26.00
CA ASP A 336 -8.15 -35.41 -26.55
C ASP A 336 -7.13 -35.79 -25.46
N ASN A 337 -6.80 -34.85 -24.58
CA ASN A 337 -5.88 -35.11 -23.47
C ASN A 337 -6.44 -36.10 -22.45
N LEU A 338 -7.74 -36.04 -22.13
CA LEU A 338 -8.39 -36.97 -21.19
C LEU A 338 -8.54 -38.37 -21.83
N LEU A 339 -9.00 -38.45 -23.07
CA LEU A 339 -9.17 -39.72 -23.76
C LEU A 339 -7.83 -40.39 -24.04
N SER A 340 -6.81 -39.66 -24.48
CA SER A 340 -5.45 -40.17 -24.63
C SER A 340 -4.91 -40.76 -23.32
N ASN A 341 -5.18 -40.10 -22.19
CA ASN A 341 -4.85 -40.61 -20.86
C ASN A 341 -5.64 -41.92 -20.59
N PHE A 342 -6.96 -41.94 -20.81
CA PHE A 342 -7.80 -43.09 -20.55
C PHE A 342 -7.44 -44.30 -21.42
N MET A 343 -7.12 -44.09 -22.69
CA MET A 343 -6.63 -45.15 -23.58
C MET A 343 -5.39 -45.87 -23.06
N ARG A 344 -4.59 -45.16 -22.22
CA ARG A 344 -3.37 -45.72 -21.62
C ARG A 344 -3.67 -46.56 -20.37
N TYR A 345 -4.67 -46.15 -19.58
CA TYR A 345 -4.95 -46.74 -18.27
C TYR A 345 -6.17 -47.64 -18.22
N ALA A 346 -7.16 -47.44 -19.10
CA ALA A 346 -8.37 -48.28 -19.15
C ALA A 346 -8.03 -49.72 -19.49
N LYS A 347 -8.77 -50.65 -18.90
CA LYS A 347 -8.68 -52.11 -19.13
C LYS A 347 -9.65 -52.56 -20.22
N GLU A 348 -10.94 -52.26 -20.03
CA GLU A 348 -12.02 -52.73 -20.91
C GLU A 348 -13.05 -51.63 -21.24
N GLU A 349 -13.23 -50.64 -20.38
CA GLU A 349 -14.35 -49.71 -20.49
C GLU A 349 -13.99 -48.26 -20.21
N ILE A 350 -14.50 -47.33 -21.05
CA ILE A 350 -14.53 -45.89 -20.85
C ILE A 350 -15.98 -45.42 -20.93
N LYS A 351 -16.46 -44.70 -19.92
CA LYS A 351 -17.78 -44.08 -19.88
C LYS A 351 -17.70 -42.57 -19.89
N ILE A 352 -18.53 -41.93 -20.71
CA ILE A 352 -18.65 -40.45 -20.76
C ILE A 352 -20.10 -40.10 -20.50
N THR A 353 -20.37 -39.37 -19.46
CA THR A 353 -21.73 -38.99 -19.04
C THR A 353 -21.85 -37.47 -18.97
N ALA A 354 -22.70 -36.87 -19.80
CA ALA A 354 -23.08 -35.48 -19.76
C ALA A 354 -24.47 -35.35 -19.13
N LYS A 355 -24.53 -34.93 -17.86
CA LYS A 355 -25.77 -34.87 -17.08
C LYS A 355 -25.72 -33.74 -16.06
N GLN A 356 -26.83 -32.98 -15.91
CA GLN A 356 -26.99 -31.95 -14.90
C GLN A 356 -25.85 -30.90 -14.91
N ASN A 357 -25.42 -30.48 -16.11
CA ASN A 357 -24.29 -29.58 -16.34
C ASN A 357 -22.95 -30.09 -15.75
N LYS A 358 -22.81 -31.39 -15.57
CA LYS A 358 -21.57 -32.06 -15.20
C LYS A 358 -21.14 -32.99 -16.33
N LEU A 359 -19.88 -32.94 -16.68
CA LEU A 359 -19.28 -33.91 -17.61
C LEU A 359 -18.41 -34.86 -16.78
N ILE A 360 -18.78 -36.15 -16.78
CA ILE A 360 -18.10 -37.21 -16.04
C ILE A 360 -17.48 -38.15 -17.04
N LEU A 361 -16.16 -38.29 -16.97
CA LEU A 361 -15.41 -39.25 -17.76
C LEU A 361 -14.85 -40.28 -16.77
N TYR A 362 -15.16 -41.55 -17.03
CA TYR A 362 -14.76 -42.68 -16.21
C TYR A 362 -13.95 -43.67 -17.04
N ASN A 363 -12.94 -44.28 -16.42
CA ASN A 363 -12.26 -45.47 -16.94
C ASN A 363 -12.13 -46.51 -15.81
N ASP A 364 -12.07 -47.79 -16.20
CA ASP A 364 -11.95 -48.93 -15.31
C ASP A 364 -10.50 -49.30 -14.94
N GLY A 365 -9.59 -48.38 -15.10
CA GLY A 365 -8.17 -48.51 -14.73
C GLY A 365 -7.94 -48.61 -13.23
N ASP A 366 -6.68 -48.82 -12.85
CA ASP A 366 -6.29 -48.90 -11.45
C ASP A 366 -6.52 -47.55 -10.73
N PRO A 367 -6.85 -47.57 -9.42
CA PRO A 367 -7.04 -46.37 -8.66
C PRO A 367 -5.74 -45.53 -8.60
N ILE A 368 -5.89 -44.24 -8.53
CA ILE A 368 -4.77 -43.30 -8.41
C ILE A 368 -4.39 -43.19 -6.94
N ASP A 369 -3.07 -43.20 -6.64
CA ASP A 369 -2.56 -43.00 -5.30
C ASP A 369 -3.02 -41.61 -4.75
N ASN A 370 -3.40 -41.59 -3.48
CA ASN A 370 -3.91 -40.40 -2.84
C ASN A 370 -2.88 -39.27 -2.82
N ASP A 371 -1.61 -39.56 -2.58
CA ASP A 371 -0.53 -38.57 -2.59
C ASP A 371 -0.33 -37.98 -4.01
N PHE A 372 -0.56 -38.80 -5.03
CA PHE A 372 -0.48 -38.35 -6.41
C PHE A 372 -1.69 -37.53 -6.87
N LEU A 373 -2.88 -37.76 -6.27
CA LEU A 373 -4.08 -36.97 -6.58
C LEU A 373 -3.89 -35.46 -6.32
N GLU A 374 -3.13 -35.10 -5.30
CA GLU A 374 -2.87 -33.69 -4.96
C GLU A 374 -2.04 -32.97 -6.03
N VAL A 375 -1.14 -33.69 -6.69
CA VAL A 375 -0.17 -33.11 -7.63
C VAL A 375 -0.42 -33.49 -9.10
N ILE A 376 -1.46 -34.28 -9.40
CA ILE A 376 -1.69 -34.86 -10.74
C ILE A 376 -1.90 -33.79 -11.83
N PHE A 377 -2.40 -32.61 -11.47
CA PHE A 377 -2.61 -31.50 -12.39
C PHE A 377 -1.37 -30.57 -12.48
N THR A 378 -0.31 -30.85 -11.74
CA THR A 378 0.94 -30.10 -11.81
C THR A 378 1.70 -30.51 -13.08
N PRO A 379 2.19 -29.56 -13.89
CA PRO A 379 2.96 -29.90 -15.09
C PRO A 379 4.16 -30.79 -14.78
N PHE A 380 4.48 -31.70 -15.74
CA PHE A 380 5.59 -32.67 -15.68
C PHE A 380 5.48 -33.73 -14.59
N ARG A 381 4.35 -33.85 -13.88
CA ARG A 381 4.09 -35.00 -12.99
C ARG A 381 3.61 -36.18 -13.79
N LYS A 382 4.28 -37.32 -13.63
CA LYS A 382 4.05 -38.56 -14.39
C LYS A 382 3.65 -39.65 -13.45
N GLY A 383 2.55 -40.37 -13.77
CA GLY A 383 2.25 -41.67 -13.17
C GLY A 383 3.13 -42.77 -13.78
N ILE A 384 2.95 -44.01 -13.32
CA ILE A 384 3.78 -45.19 -13.71
C ILE A 384 3.87 -45.41 -15.24
N LYS A 385 2.79 -45.13 -16.00
CA LYS A 385 2.74 -45.20 -17.46
C LYS A 385 2.71 -43.82 -18.15
N GLY A 386 3.06 -42.73 -17.42
CA GLY A 386 2.94 -41.39 -17.94
C GLY A 386 4.05 -41.02 -18.93
N GLU A 387 3.72 -40.44 -20.09
CA GLU A 387 4.70 -40.05 -21.11
C GLU A 387 5.28 -38.65 -20.85
N PHE A 388 4.44 -37.61 -20.80
CA PHE A 388 4.89 -36.22 -20.79
C PHE A 388 4.55 -35.46 -19.51
N GLY A 389 3.48 -35.83 -18.80
CA GLY A 389 3.00 -35.16 -17.62
C GLY A 389 2.44 -33.73 -17.87
N LEU A 390 2.10 -33.39 -19.13
CA LEU A 390 1.54 -32.09 -19.50
C LEU A 390 0.02 -32.14 -19.74
N GLY A 391 -0.54 -33.27 -20.21
CA GLY A 391 -1.92 -33.34 -20.65
C GLY A 391 -2.94 -32.94 -19.59
N LEU A 392 -2.84 -33.45 -18.35
CA LEU A 392 -3.76 -33.11 -17.28
C LEU A 392 -3.59 -31.65 -16.79
N SER A 393 -2.39 -31.12 -16.84
CA SER A 393 -2.15 -29.71 -16.53
C SER A 393 -2.75 -28.77 -17.58
N ILE A 394 -2.68 -29.14 -18.86
CA ILE A 394 -3.36 -28.44 -19.96
C ILE A 394 -4.88 -28.48 -19.73
N VAL A 395 -5.46 -29.65 -19.44
CA VAL A 395 -6.89 -29.78 -19.11
C VAL A 395 -7.30 -28.83 -17.99
N LYS A 396 -6.59 -28.85 -16.86
CA LYS A 396 -6.91 -28.00 -15.69
C LYS A 396 -6.83 -26.52 -16.01
N LYS A 397 -5.78 -26.09 -16.71
CA LYS A 397 -5.59 -24.67 -17.09
C LYS A 397 -6.65 -24.22 -18.09
N THR A 398 -6.94 -25.01 -19.12
CA THR A 398 -7.99 -24.70 -20.12
C THR A 398 -9.35 -24.58 -19.47
N LEU A 399 -9.73 -25.54 -18.62
CA LEU A 399 -10.98 -25.50 -17.87
C LEU A 399 -11.07 -24.26 -16.96
N ASN A 400 -9.99 -23.90 -16.27
CA ASN A 400 -9.96 -22.71 -15.41
C ASN A 400 -10.21 -21.42 -16.19
N ILE A 401 -9.62 -21.28 -17.38
CA ILE A 401 -9.83 -20.11 -18.27
C ILE A 401 -11.30 -20.05 -18.73
N MET A 402 -11.91 -21.20 -19.00
CA MET A 402 -13.32 -21.33 -19.42
C MET A 402 -14.32 -21.22 -18.26
N GLY A 403 -13.85 -21.10 -17.00
CA GLY A 403 -14.73 -21.01 -15.83
C GLY A 403 -15.27 -22.35 -15.33
N TYR A 404 -14.60 -23.44 -15.64
CA TYR A 404 -14.89 -24.78 -15.13
C TYR A 404 -13.84 -25.23 -14.13
N ASP A 405 -14.17 -26.29 -13.39
CA ASP A 405 -13.25 -26.99 -12.52
C ASP A 405 -13.29 -28.51 -12.82
N ILE A 406 -12.20 -29.21 -12.48
CA ILE A 406 -12.09 -30.64 -12.60
C ILE A 406 -11.65 -31.25 -11.28
N THR A 407 -12.33 -32.30 -10.87
CA THR A 407 -12.01 -33.13 -9.71
C THR A 407 -11.88 -34.59 -10.13
N ILE A 408 -11.07 -35.34 -9.39
CA ILE A 408 -10.84 -36.76 -9.64
C ILE A 408 -11.34 -37.52 -8.42
N LYS A 409 -11.97 -38.67 -8.68
CA LYS A 409 -12.48 -39.56 -7.65
C LYS A 409 -12.16 -41.00 -7.99
N ASN A 410 -11.49 -41.72 -7.09
CA ASN A 410 -11.37 -43.14 -7.15
C ASN A 410 -12.72 -43.76 -6.84
N GLU A 411 -13.21 -44.63 -7.75
CA GLU A 411 -14.43 -45.43 -7.60
C GLU A 411 -14.08 -46.81 -7.06
N LYS A 412 -15.10 -47.63 -6.75
CA LYS A 412 -14.87 -49.03 -6.33
C LYS A 412 -14.09 -49.87 -7.39
N LYS A 413 -14.33 -49.55 -8.64
CA LYS A 413 -13.56 -50.07 -9.78
C LYS A 413 -13.34 -48.89 -10.72
N GLY A 414 -12.07 -48.49 -10.92
CA GLY A 414 -11.74 -47.38 -11.83
C GLY A 414 -11.68 -45.98 -11.22
N VAL A 415 -11.61 -45.00 -12.10
CA VAL A 415 -11.40 -43.60 -11.75
C VAL A 415 -12.35 -42.71 -12.56
N SER A 416 -12.97 -41.74 -11.88
CA SER A 416 -13.83 -40.72 -12.48
C SER A 416 -13.20 -39.34 -12.47
N PHE A 417 -13.21 -38.68 -13.61
CA PHE A 417 -12.85 -37.25 -13.78
C PHE A 417 -14.13 -36.46 -13.95
N ILE A 418 -14.39 -35.49 -13.07
CA ILE A 418 -15.66 -34.80 -12.98
C ILE A 418 -15.41 -33.31 -13.26
N ILE A 419 -15.95 -32.82 -14.37
CA ILE A 419 -15.88 -31.43 -14.80
C ILE A 419 -17.19 -30.71 -14.41
N THR A 420 -17.09 -29.60 -13.72
CA THR A 420 -18.22 -28.78 -13.24
C THR A 420 -18.01 -27.31 -13.52
N SER A 421 -19.09 -26.59 -13.83
CA SER A 421 -19.02 -25.13 -13.96
C SER A 421 -18.81 -24.46 -12.61
N LYS A 422 -17.91 -23.47 -12.54
CA LYS A 422 -17.71 -22.61 -11.36
C LYS A 422 -18.82 -21.57 -11.20
N LYS A 423 -19.52 -21.21 -12.27
CA LYS A 423 -20.70 -20.34 -12.21
C LYS A 423 -21.87 -21.18 -11.70
N LYS A 424 -22.49 -20.80 -10.58
CA LYS A 424 -23.81 -21.33 -10.21
C LYS A 424 -24.77 -20.94 -11.33
N VAL A 425 -25.28 -21.93 -12.07
CA VAL A 425 -26.40 -21.70 -12.99
C VAL A 425 -27.54 -21.18 -12.13
N LYS A 426 -27.92 -19.89 -12.34
CA LYS A 426 -29.12 -19.32 -11.76
C LYS A 426 -30.34 -19.95 -12.42
#